data_9019a5e88ba47cc44c18fa836149b542
#
_entry.id   9019a5e88ba47cc44c18fa836149b542
#
_cell.length_a   1.000
_cell.length_b   1.000
_cell.length_c   1.000
_cell.angle_alpha   90.00
_cell.angle_beta   90.00
_cell.angle_gamma   90.00
#
_symmetry.space_group_name_H-M   'P 1'
#
loop_
_entity.id
_entity.type
_entity.pdbx_description
1 polymer ?
#
loop_
_entity_poly.entity_id
_entity_poly.type
_entity_poly.pdbx_seq_one_letter_code
_entity_poly.pdbx_strand_id
1 'polypeptide(L)'
;MPGVEVFDTPLGSVELDQNLVNKIAHLPQIVISREAHDLEHSLEVQLPFLQSVLGKFTLLPLAVGFTSAEAVADVLAHVWGGEETLIIVSSDLSHYLPYSIAQRMDQETMQSIVQLQKLVEHDRACGSIAINGLIVAAQQHHLTPHVLDL
;
A
#
# COMPACT_ATOMS: atom_id res chain seq x y z
N MET A 1 -3.60 -8.31 8.30
CA MET A 1 -2.40 -8.10 9.14
C MET A 1 -1.72 -9.44 9.42
N PRO A 2 -0.37 -9.52 9.54
CA PRO A 2 0.36 -10.80 9.57
C PRO A 2 0.30 -11.57 10.89
N GLY A 3 -0.04 -10.94 12.01
CA GLY A 3 -0.05 -11.58 13.33
C GLY A 3 1.36 -11.92 13.87
N VAL A 4 2.37 -11.14 13.47
CA VAL A 4 3.73 -11.18 14.00
C VAL A 4 4.08 -9.85 14.65
N GLU A 5 5.20 -9.78 15.37
CA GLU A 5 5.64 -8.56 16.04
C GLU A 5 6.76 -7.83 15.29
N VAL A 6 7.40 -8.53 14.37
CA VAL A 6 8.60 -8.05 13.68
C VAL A 6 8.70 -8.61 12.27
N PHE A 7 9.27 -7.84 11.35
CA PHE A 7 9.73 -8.27 10.03
C PHE A 7 11.25 -8.27 10.00
N ASP A 8 11.84 -9.39 9.63
CA ASP A 8 13.29 -9.51 9.47
C ASP A 8 13.70 -9.19 8.03
N THR A 9 14.73 -8.38 7.89
CA THR A 9 15.33 -8.03 6.60
C THR A 9 16.84 -8.26 6.62
N PRO A 10 17.53 -8.25 5.48
CA PRO A 10 19.00 -8.31 5.46
C PRO A 10 19.68 -7.13 6.19
N LEU A 11 18.98 -6.04 6.43
CA LEU A 11 19.49 -4.84 7.13
C LEU A 11 19.08 -4.81 8.62
N GLY A 12 18.43 -5.84 9.11
CA GLY A 12 17.96 -5.93 10.50
C GLY A 12 16.44 -5.98 10.60
N SER A 13 15.94 -6.12 11.83
CA SER A 13 14.51 -6.28 12.11
C SER A 13 13.78 -4.93 12.12
N VAL A 14 12.53 -4.93 11.63
CA VAL A 14 11.60 -3.80 11.70
C VAL A 14 10.44 -4.19 12.61
N GLU A 15 10.27 -3.47 13.71
CA GLU A 15 9.19 -3.72 14.68
C GLU A 15 7.85 -3.22 14.15
N LEU A 16 6.77 -3.95 14.44
CA LEU A 16 5.42 -3.49 14.16
C LEU A 16 4.96 -2.47 15.19
N ASP A 17 4.20 -1.47 14.72
CA ASP A 17 3.53 -0.52 15.59
C ASP A 17 2.31 -1.16 16.26
N GLN A 18 2.50 -1.71 17.46
CA GLN A 18 1.45 -2.39 18.22
C GLN A 18 0.29 -1.46 18.59
N ASN A 19 0.53 -0.16 18.71
CA ASN A 19 -0.54 0.82 18.99
C ASN A 19 -1.46 0.96 17.77
N LEU A 20 -0.89 1.10 16.57
CA LEU A 20 -1.66 1.16 15.34
C LEU A 20 -2.34 -0.19 15.03
N VAL A 21 -1.66 -1.32 15.25
CA VAL A 21 -2.26 -2.66 15.12
C VAL A 21 -3.50 -2.77 16.01
N ASN A 22 -3.39 -2.42 17.29
CA ASN A 22 -4.52 -2.49 18.24
C ASN A 22 -5.64 -1.50 17.88
N LYS A 23 -5.28 -0.33 17.33
CA LYS A 23 -6.24 0.69 16.93
C LYS A 23 -7.20 0.23 15.83
N ILE A 24 -6.74 -0.61 14.90
CA ILE A 24 -7.55 -1.06 13.77
C ILE A 24 -8.00 -2.53 13.87
N ALA A 25 -7.47 -3.32 14.80
CA ALA A 25 -7.77 -4.75 14.90
C ALA A 25 -9.26 -5.08 15.09
N HIS A 26 -10.04 -4.12 15.62
CA HIS A 26 -11.47 -4.28 15.85
C HIS A 26 -12.35 -3.94 14.64
N LEU A 27 -11.78 -3.35 13.58
CA LEU A 27 -12.53 -2.99 12.38
C LEU A 27 -12.98 -4.25 11.62
N PRO A 28 -14.23 -4.30 11.14
CA PRO A 28 -14.80 -5.52 10.54
C PRO A 28 -14.09 -5.97 9.26
N GLN A 29 -13.41 -5.07 8.56
CA GLN A 29 -12.63 -5.35 7.36
C GLN A 29 -11.20 -5.80 7.65
N ILE A 30 -10.76 -5.79 8.91
CA ILE A 30 -9.41 -6.22 9.30
C ILE A 30 -9.43 -7.68 9.75
N VAL A 31 -8.55 -8.46 9.17
CA VAL A 31 -8.33 -9.87 9.53
C VAL A 31 -6.85 -10.06 9.87
N ILE A 32 -6.59 -10.81 10.94
CA ILE A 32 -5.24 -11.30 11.24
C ILE A 32 -5.08 -12.63 10.53
N SER A 33 -4.19 -12.71 9.56
CA SER A 33 -3.90 -13.93 8.80
C SER A 33 -2.42 -13.98 8.46
N ARG A 34 -1.73 -14.92 9.05
CA ARG A 34 -0.34 -15.22 8.71
C ARG A 34 -0.24 -15.77 7.29
N GLU A 35 -1.16 -16.64 6.90
CA GLU A 35 -1.19 -17.27 5.57
C GLU A 35 -1.26 -16.25 4.43
N ALA A 36 -2.00 -15.14 4.63
CA ALA A 36 -2.09 -14.07 3.64
C ALA A 36 -0.77 -13.29 3.46
N HIS A 37 0.17 -13.44 4.39
CA HIS A 37 1.47 -12.77 4.34
C HIS A 37 2.65 -13.72 4.04
N ASP A 38 2.50 -15.04 4.25
CA ASP A 38 3.61 -15.99 4.13
C ASP A 38 4.22 -16.06 2.70
N LEU A 39 3.43 -15.74 1.68
CA LEU A 39 3.86 -15.71 0.26
C LEU A 39 3.72 -14.33 -0.38
N GLU A 40 3.43 -13.31 0.42
CA GLU A 40 3.28 -11.93 -0.06
C GLU A 40 4.64 -11.22 -0.07
N HIS A 41 5.02 -10.69 -1.21
CA HIS A 41 6.31 -10.02 -1.41
C HIS A 41 6.22 -8.50 -1.48
N SER A 42 5.04 -7.94 -1.71
CA SER A 42 4.86 -6.49 -1.91
C SER A 42 5.30 -5.63 -0.72
N LEU A 43 5.27 -6.21 0.49
CA LEU A 43 5.69 -5.52 1.72
C LEU A 43 7.20 -5.65 1.95
N GLU A 44 7.72 -6.87 1.93
CA GLU A 44 9.11 -7.13 2.33
C GLU A 44 10.14 -6.48 1.39
N VAL A 45 9.84 -6.37 0.10
CA VAL A 45 10.75 -5.76 -0.88
C VAL A 45 10.96 -4.27 -0.64
N GLN A 46 10.04 -3.59 0.03
CA GLN A 46 10.14 -2.16 0.33
C GLN A 46 11.00 -1.86 1.55
N LEU A 47 11.05 -2.79 2.52
CA LEU A 47 11.63 -2.53 3.84
C LEU A 47 13.13 -2.16 3.80
N PRO A 48 14.01 -2.83 3.04
CA PRO A 48 15.43 -2.46 2.98
C PRO A 48 15.65 -1.05 2.43
N PHE A 49 14.85 -0.61 1.46
CA PHE A 49 14.91 0.75 0.93
C PHE A 49 14.49 1.77 1.99
N LEU A 50 13.39 1.50 2.70
CA LEU A 50 12.91 2.36 3.78
C LEU A 50 13.92 2.44 4.93
N GLN A 51 14.53 1.32 5.34
CA GLN A 51 15.59 1.32 6.35
C GLN A 51 16.78 2.16 5.94
N SER A 52 17.12 2.18 4.63
CA SER A 52 18.25 2.94 4.12
C SER A 52 18.01 4.45 4.13
N VAL A 53 16.75 4.90 3.97
CA VAL A 53 16.43 6.34 3.81
C VAL A 53 15.77 6.96 5.04
N LEU A 54 14.99 6.19 5.80
CA LEU A 54 14.26 6.70 6.98
C LEU A 54 14.99 6.47 8.30
N GLY A 55 15.96 5.56 8.32
CA GLY A 55 16.61 5.13 9.57
C GLY A 55 15.68 4.24 10.40
N LYS A 56 15.43 4.59 11.67
CA LYS A 56 14.59 3.80 12.58
C LYS A 56 13.11 4.20 12.46
N PHE A 57 12.24 3.23 12.19
CA PHE A 57 10.77 3.40 12.13
C PHE A 57 10.05 2.13 12.63
N THR A 58 8.77 2.25 12.87
CA THR A 58 7.85 1.12 13.12
C THR A 58 6.92 0.93 11.93
N LEU A 59 6.39 -0.27 11.76
CA LEU A 59 5.62 -0.68 10.59
C LEU A 59 4.18 -1.09 10.97
N LEU A 60 3.20 -0.66 10.18
CA LEU A 60 1.86 -1.26 10.14
C LEU A 60 1.66 -1.94 8.79
N PRO A 61 1.90 -3.26 8.67
CA PRO A 61 1.81 -3.98 7.41
C PRO A 61 0.38 -4.43 7.13
N LEU A 62 -0.12 -4.14 5.93
CA LEU A 62 -1.45 -4.50 5.47
C LEU A 62 -1.36 -5.14 4.08
N ALA A 63 -1.69 -6.41 3.96
CA ALA A 63 -1.98 -7.04 2.67
C ALA A 63 -3.46 -6.82 2.35
N VAL A 64 -3.75 -6.22 1.20
CA VAL A 64 -5.11 -5.85 0.81
C VAL A 64 -5.69 -6.94 -0.09
N GLY A 65 -6.68 -7.66 0.42
CA GLY A 65 -7.44 -8.65 -0.33
C GLY A 65 -8.61 -8.03 -1.10
N PHE A 66 -9.56 -8.87 -1.48
CA PHE A 66 -10.73 -8.44 -2.25
C PHE A 66 -11.70 -7.65 -1.37
N THR A 67 -11.71 -6.33 -1.53
CA THR A 67 -12.54 -5.40 -0.76
C THR A 67 -12.85 -4.13 -1.57
N SER A 68 -13.65 -3.21 -1.04
CA SER A 68 -13.91 -1.92 -1.69
C SER A 68 -12.84 -0.88 -1.38
N ALA A 69 -12.69 0.10 -2.27
CA ALA A 69 -11.82 1.25 -2.07
C ALA A 69 -12.19 2.04 -0.80
N GLU A 70 -13.48 2.14 -0.52
CA GLU A 70 -14.03 2.82 0.66
C GLU A 70 -13.63 2.11 1.96
N ALA A 71 -13.64 0.78 1.97
CA ALA A 71 -13.21 0.00 3.13
C ALA A 71 -11.70 0.16 3.41
N VAL A 72 -10.88 0.25 2.36
CA VAL A 72 -9.45 0.57 2.49
C VAL A 72 -9.26 1.99 3.00
N ALA A 73 -9.96 2.97 2.40
CA ALA A 73 -9.89 4.37 2.83
C ALA A 73 -10.33 4.57 4.29
N ASP A 74 -11.33 3.83 4.75
CA ASP A 74 -11.77 3.84 6.15
C ASP A 74 -10.65 3.36 7.09
N VAL A 75 -9.93 2.29 6.73
CA VAL A 75 -8.75 1.84 7.50
C VAL A 75 -7.67 2.94 7.51
N LEU A 76 -7.36 3.51 6.35
CA LEU A 76 -6.38 4.60 6.24
C LEU A 76 -6.77 5.79 7.11
N ALA A 77 -8.05 6.18 7.15
CA ALA A 77 -8.53 7.27 8.00
C ALA A 77 -8.27 7.02 9.50
N HIS A 78 -8.35 5.76 9.94
CA HIS A 78 -8.05 5.40 11.33
C HIS A 78 -6.56 5.52 11.67
N VAL A 79 -5.66 5.35 10.69
CA VAL A 79 -4.20 5.38 10.89
C VAL A 79 -3.54 6.60 10.25
N TRP A 80 -4.33 7.51 9.71
CA TRP A 80 -3.84 8.75 9.12
C TRP A 80 -3.18 9.60 10.19
N GLY A 81 -1.87 9.70 10.12
CA GLY A 81 -1.08 10.49 11.07
C GLY A 81 -0.77 11.90 10.56
N GLY A 82 0.23 12.51 11.17
CA GLY A 82 0.83 13.76 10.74
C GLY A 82 2.14 13.54 9.97
N GLU A 83 3.10 14.44 10.17
CA GLU A 83 4.43 14.39 9.53
C GLU A 83 5.26 13.16 9.91
N GLU A 84 4.92 12.50 11.02
CA GLU A 84 5.56 11.27 11.49
C GLU A 84 5.09 10.00 10.74
N THR A 85 4.03 10.09 9.92
CA THR A 85 3.39 8.95 9.28
C THR A 85 3.56 9.00 7.77
N LEU A 86 4.11 7.92 7.20
CA LEU A 86 4.22 7.72 5.77
C LEU A 86 3.35 6.51 5.35
N ILE A 87 2.40 6.73 4.45
CA ILE A 87 1.58 5.67 3.85
C ILE A 87 2.19 5.28 2.51
N ILE A 88 2.50 3.99 2.35
CA ILE A 88 3.08 3.44 1.13
C ILE A 88 2.15 2.37 0.58
N VAL A 89 1.80 2.48 -0.69
CA VAL A 89 1.10 1.42 -1.43
C VAL A 89 2.08 0.82 -2.43
N SER A 90 2.43 -0.44 -2.23
CA SER A 90 3.28 -1.20 -3.13
C SER A 90 2.45 -1.87 -4.21
N SER A 91 2.80 -1.68 -5.45
CA SER A 91 2.13 -2.28 -6.61
C SER A 91 3.04 -2.29 -7.82
N ASP A 92 3.05 -3.40 -8.56
CA ASP A 92 3.48 -3.37 -9.95
C ASP A 92 2.33 -2.82 -10.81
N LEU A 93 2.67 -2.28 -11.99
CA LEU A 93 1.69 -1.89 -13.02
C LEU A 93 1.37 -3.10 -13.93
N SER A 94 1.37 -2.94 -15.25
CA SER A 94 1.02 -4.03 -16.17
C SER A 94 2.01 -5.20 -16.12
N HIS A 95 1.52 -6.43 -16.34
CA HIS A 95 2.34 -7.65 -16.32
C HIS A 95 2.33 -8.35 -17.67
N TYR A 96 3.47 -8.95 -18.05
CA TYR A 96 3.61 -9.89 -19.18
C TYR A 96 3.19 -9.34 -20.55
N LEU A 97 3.16 -8.02 -20.73
CA LEU A 97 2.81 -7.38 -21.99
C LEU A 97 4.06 -7.07 -22.84
N PRO A 98 3.93 -7.02 -24.18
CA PRO A 98 4.98 -6.45 -25.02
C PRO A 98 5.28 -5.01 -24.59
N TYR A 99 6.56 -4.63 -24.64
CA TYR A 99 7.06 -3.35 -24.11
C TYR A 99 6.24 -2.12 -24.51
N SER A 100 5.92 -1.99 -25.80
CA SER A 100 5.16 -0.82 -26.30
C SER A 100 3.70 -0.78 -25.80
N ILE A 101 3.11 -1.94 -25.48
CA ILE A 101 1.77 -2.04 -24.93
C ILE A 101 1.81 -1.74 -23.45
N ALA A 102 2.77 -2.33 -22.72
CA ALA A 102 3.01 -2.06 -21.30
C ALA A 102 3.22 -0.56 -21.07
N GLN A 103 4.14 0.06 -21.78
CA GLN A 103 4.44 1.50 -21.65
C GLN A 103 3.20 2.38 -21.81
N ARG A 104 2.35 2.10 -22.80
CA ARG A 104 1.11 2.86 -23.01
C ARG A 104 0.12 2.64 -21.87
N MET A 105 -0.10 1.37 -21.49
CA MET A 105 -1.04 1.02 -20.41
C MET A 105 -0.60 1.63 -19.07
N ASP A 106 0.69 1.58 -18.76
CA ASP A 106 1.25 2.11 -17.53
C ASP A 106 1.16 3.63 -17.47
N GLN A 107 1.38 4.32 -18.60
CA GLN A 107 1.15 5.76 -18.72
C GLN A 107 -0.33 6.14 -18.49
N GLU A 108 -1.27 5.38 -19.05
CA GLU A 108 -2.71 5.61 -18.84
C GLU A 108 -3.09 5.39 -17.37
N THR A 109 -2.55 4.32 -16.76
CA THR A 109 -2.76 4.00 -15.33
C THR A 109 -2.21 5.11 -14.43
N MET A 110 -0.99 5.56 -14.68
CA MET A 110 -0.37 6.68 -13.97
C MET A 110 -1.20 7.95 -14.11
N GLN A 111 -1.69 8.29 -15.32
CA GLN A 111 -2.54 9.46 -15.52
C GLN A 111 -3.85 9.37 -14.72
N SER A 112 -4.47 8.19 -14.64
CA SER A 112 -5.66 7.98 -13.83
C SER A 112 -5.38 8.24 -12.34
N ILE A 113 -4.25 7.74 -11.82
CA ILE A 113 -3.83 7.96 -10.43
C ILE A 113 -3.59 9.45 -10.16
N VAL A 114 -2.88 10.16 -11.05
CA VAL A 114 -2.60 11.60 -10.91
C VAL A 114 -3.89 12.45 -10.96
N GLN A 115 -4.88 11.99 -11.69
CA GLN A 115 -6.20 12.63 -11.73
C GLN A 115 -7.11 12.18 -10.59
N LEU A 116 -6.63 11.37 -9.65
CA LEU A 116 -7.38 10.77 -8.55
C LEU A 116 -8.62 10.00 -9.04
N GLN A 117 -8.50 9.35 -10.21
CA GLN A 117 -9.53 8.49 -10.78
C GLN A 117 -9.27 7.04 -10.38
N LYS A 118 -10.30 6.36 -9.87
CA LYS A 118 -10.17 4.94 -9.50
C LYS A 118 -9.85 4.07 -10.72
N LEU A 119 -8.96 3.13 -10.52
CA LEU A 119 -8.64 2.10 -11.53
C LEU A 119 -9.78 1.09 -11.59
N VAL A 120 -10.39 0.94 -12.75
CA VAL A 120 -11.55 0.05 -12.95
C VAL A 120 -11.10 -1.38 -13.23
N GLU A 121 -9.98 -1.55 -13.96
CA GLU A 121 -9.47 -2.83 -14.41
C GLU A 121 -8.37 -3.33 -13.46
N HIS A 122 -8.55 -4.51 -12.90
CA HIS A 122 -7.60 -5.11 -11.94
C HIS A 122 -6.28 -5.56 -12.59
N ASP A 123 -6.24 -5.74 -13.91
CA ASP A 123 -5.05 -6.12 -14.67
C ASP A 123 -4.08 -4.97 -14.92
N ARG A 124 -4.48 -3.74 -14.63
CA ARG A 124 -3.63 -2.55 -14.77
C ARG A 124 -2.60 -2.38 -13.65
N ALA A 125 -2.89 -2.94 -12.47
CA ALA A 125 -1.99 -2.88 -11.33
C ALA A 125 -2.36 -3.98 -10.33
N CYS A 126 -1.38 -4.76 -9.84
CA CYS A 126 -1.64 -5.82 -8.86
C CYS A 126 -2.21 -5.27 -7.54
N GLY A 127 -1.78 -4.09 -7.12
CA GLY A 127 -2.27 -3.35 -5.94
C GLY A 127 -3.45 -2.41 -6.23
N SER A 128 -4.22 -2.60 -7.32
CA SER A 128 -5.28 -1.67 -7.75
C SER A 128 -6.31 -1.35 -6.65
N ILE A 129 -6.67 -2.32 -5.81
CA ILE A 129 -7.60 -2.11 -4.70
C ILE A 129 -7.00 -1.18 -3.64
N ALA A 130 -5.74 -1.39 -3.27
CA ALA A 130 -5.03 -0.53 -2.32
C ALA A 130 -4.81 0.88 -2.89
N ILE A 131 -4.43 0.99 -4.17
CA ILE A 131 -4.31 2.26 -4.90
C ILE A 131 -5.66 3.01 -4.88
N ASN A 132 -6.76 2.33 -5.21
CA ASN A 132 -8.09 2.94 -5.19
C ASN A 132 -8.49 3.43 -3.79
N GLY A 133 -8.13 2.68 -2.74
CA GLY A 133 -8.33 3.12 -1.36
C GLY A 133 -7.54 4.40 -1.03
N LEU A 134 -6.27 4.45 -1.45
CA LEU A 134 -5.44 5.65 -1.28
C LEU A 134 -5.99 6.84 -2.10
N ILE A 135 -6.51 6.61 -3.31
CA ILE A 135 -7.17 7.65 -4.12
C ILE A 135 -8.37 8.25 -3.37
N VAL A 136 -9.22 7.42 -2.77
CA VAL A 136 -10.35 7.90 -1.96
C VAL A 136 -9.86 8.73 -0.77
N ALA A 137 -8.86 8.24 -0.04
CA ALA A 137 -8.27 8.97 1.08
C ALA A 137 -7.63 10.28 0.61
N ALA A 138 -6.90 10.29 -0.51
CA ALA A 138 -6.29 11.48 -1.09
C ALA A 138 -7.33 12.56 -1.46
N GLN A 139 -8.48 12.16 -2.01
CA GLN A 139 -9.59 13.08 -2.30
C GLN A 139 -10.16 13.68 -1.01
N GLN A 140 -10.35 12.86 0.04
CA GLN A 140 -10.86 13.32 1.34
C GLN A 140 -9.91 14.31 2.02
N HIS A 141 -8.60 14.11 1.86
CA HIS A 141 -7.56 14.97 2.43
C HIS A 141 -7.10 16.10 1.48
N HIS A 142 -7.74 16.25 0.31
CA HIS A 142 -7.42 17.27 -0.70
C HIS A 142 -5.94 17.25 -1.14
N LEU A 143 -5.36 16.04 -1.27
CA LEU A 143 -3.98 15.88 -1.70
C LEU A 143 -3.82 16.13 -3.21
N THR A 144 -2.65 16.60 -3.60
CA THR A 144 -2.25 16.77 -5.00
C THR A 144 -1.19 15.74 -5.36
N PRO A 145 -1.49 14.78 -6.25
CA PRO A 145 -0.51 13.78 -6.68
C PRO A 145 0.59 14.38 -7.54
N HIS A 146 1.80 13.83 -7.42
CA HIS A 146 2.95 14.16 -8.25
C HIS A 146 3.61 12.88 -8.74
N VAL A 147 3.97 12.83 -10.02
CA VAL A 147 4.79 11.76 -10.59
C VAL A 147 6.25 12.10 -10.31
N LEU A 148 6.98 11.14 -9.77
CA LEU A 148 8.42 11.26 -9.56
C LEU A 148 9.19 10.52 -10.65
N ASP A 149 8.69 9.35 -11.07
CA ASP A 149 9.29 8.54 -12.13
C ASP A 149 8.24 7.55 -12.69
N LEU A 150 8.52 6.96 -13.90
CA LEU A 150 7.69 5.91 -14.52
C LEU A 150 8.56 5.07 -15.49
#